data_a7e5e99b5b104bd8a8cc4d6eace835f7
#
_entry.id   a7e5e99b5b104bd8a8cc4d6eace835f7
#
_cell.length_a   1.000
_cell.length_b   1.000
_cell.length_c   1.000
_cell.angle_alpha   90.00
_cell.angle_beta   90.00
_cell.angle_gamma   90.00
#
_symmetry.space_group_name_H-M   'P 1'
#
loop_
_entity.id
_entity.type
_entity.pdbx_description
1 polymer ?
#
loop_
_entity_poly.entity_id
_entity_poly.type
_entity_poly.pdbx_seq_one_letter_code
_entity_poly.pdbx_strand_id
1 'polypeptide(L)'
;MDYSHIKKLIYFFLLYPLTADDSFSSLLSFQNNNRSEITITVESQTHLDFGLSYPITYELNLPHNSQDINAYRKYNSSQSWNLIDKKTSDDFFNGIEAARFDYDENKAYISVKFSSLSDTIYIKLEDNDGNLVSSSIEKICEYYDNRHATVTITADDWADYCHEKFVQACQNFRSYNLWYSVAIITGWTSGWDDIQTQLDLGLIEPVAHSRTHPYVPYDDVEGEVLGSKQDIIDNLNLLNHNRSGVNEYVYAWVAPFGEYDDSIDIMTSNGKYLVSRLFNYNENDFSDWNSDLNKFDPVGGSIELGNSSYWGSTDLNELNSAFDNAHNLGKVYHLITHPNILDWDENFTWNHLEHISNRKDIWYVGFGHLYLYRLLSNSDHSANLQTVNLTPYPSMINLHKNYPNPFNPKTTISYSLMQDTFINLTIYDLTGNQVKTLINGKEKSGNRFIQWDATNHNGHSVPTGTYLYKIETANFSKTKKMVLLK
;
A
#
# COMPACT_ATOMS: atom_id res chain seq x y z
N MET A 1 35.62 -9.75 52.52
CA MET A 1 34.68 -8.99 51.70
C MET A 1 34.26 -9.93 50.58
N ASP A 2 33.04 -10.30 50.63
CA ASP A 2 32.45 -11.46 49.96
C ASP A 2 32.13 -11.14 48.50
N TYR A 3 32.63 -11.93 47.56
CA TYR A 3 32.50 -11.81 46.12
C TYR A 3 31.20 -12.44 45.57
N SER A 4 30.19 -12.66 46.43
CA SER A 4 28.97 -13.39 46.06
C SER A 4 27.85 -12.58 45.42
N HIS A 5 27.96 -11.24 45.34
CA HIS A 5 26.87 -10.39 44.83
C HIS A 5 27.04 -9.86 43.40
N ILE A 6 28.17 -10.11 42.73
CA ILE A 6 28.39 -9.66 41.34
C ILE A 6 28.01 -10.73 40.29
N LYS A 7 27.80 -11.98 40.70
CA LYS A 7 27.42 -13.06 39.78
C LYS A 7 25.91 -13.21 39.51
N LYS A 8 25.03 -12.42 40.15
CA LYS A 8 23.58 -12.50 39.94
C LYS A 8 23.00 -11.48 38.97
N LEU A 9 23.81 -10.54 38.44
CA LEU A 9 23.34 -9.53 37.49
C LEU A 9 23.74 -9.83 36.04
N ILE A 10 24.52 -10.87 35.78
CA ILE A 10 24.98 -11.22 34.42
C ILE A 10 24.19 -12.43 33.82
N TYR A 11 23.36 -13.09 34.60
CA TYR A 11 22.60 -14.27 34.14
C TYR A 11 21.15 -13.99 33.69
N PHE A 12 20.75 -12.73 33.60
CA PHE A 12 19.38 -12.39 33.14
C PHE A 12 19.31 -11.86 31.68
N PHE A 13 20.46 -11.87 30.97
CA PHE A 13 20.51 -11.40 29.57
C PHE A 13 20.84 -12.49 28.53
N LEU A 14 20.82 -13.75 28.89
CA LEU A 14 21.25 -14.81 27.97
C LEU A 14 20.34 -16.06 28.02
N LEU A 15 19.01 -15.91 27.98
CA LEU A 15 18.09 -17.00 27.66
C LEU A 15 16.72 -16.47 27.22
N TYR A 16 16.69 -15.74 26.09
CA TYR A 16 15.54 -15.81 25.20
C TYR A 16 16.06 -16.40 23.89
N PRO A 17 15.54 -17.54 23.46
CA PRO A 17 15.76 -17.97 22.10
C PRO A 17 15.09 -16.90 21.20
N LEU A 18 15.86 -16.33 20.29
CA LEU A 18 15.32 -15.65 19.11
C LEU A 18 14.42 -16.67 18.39
N THR A 19 13.16 -16.68 18.71
CA THR A 19 12.16 -17.30 17.84
C THR A 19 11.97 -16.37 16.66
N ALA A 20 12.07 -16.93 15.49
CA ALA A 20 11.98 -16.25 14.19
C ALA A 20 10.52 -15.80 13.91
N ASP A 21 9.96 -14.94 14.74
CA ASP A 21 8.59 -14.44 14.62
C ASP A 21 8.46 -12.94 14.94
N ASP A 22 9.58 -12.21 15.06
CA ASP A 22 9.57 -10.76 15.29
C ASP A 22 9.57 -9.96 13.97
N SER A 23 8.98 -10.50 12.90
CA SER A 23 9.05 -9.91 11.56
C SER A 23 8.03 -8.82 11.28
N PHE A 24 7.26 -8.31 12.24
CA PHE A 24 6.18 -7.36 11.97
C PHE A 24 5.94 -6.27 13.02
N SER A 25 6.96 -5.71 13.63
CA SER A 25 6.77 -4.50 14.43
C SER A 25 7.65 -3.37 13.93
N SER A 26 7.13 -2.52 13.08
CA SER A 26 7.72 -1.22 12.82
C SER A 26 7.34 -0.29 13.96
N LEU A 27 8.30 0.06 14.79
CA LEU A 27 8.11 1.05 15.83
C LEU A 27 8.53 2.42 15.29
N LEU A 28 7.58 3.19 14.78
CA LEU A 28 7.73 4.64 14.76
C LEU A 28 7.33 5.14 16.14
N SER A 29 8.27 5.59 16.94
CA SER A 29 7.98 6.23 18.21
C SER A 29 7.90 7.75 18.04
N PHE A 30 6.75 8.33 18.39
CA PHE A 30 6.58 9.77 18.47
C PHE A 30 6.78 10.20 19.93
N GLN A 31 7.83 10.96 20.20
CA GLN A 31 7.96 11.62 21.48
C GLN A 31 7.58 13.09 21.34
N ASN A 32 6.39 13.42 21.80
CA ASN A 32 5.94 14.79 21.91
C ASN A 32 6.31 15.30 23.32
N ASN A 33 7.51 15.79 23.43
CA ASN A 33 7.86 16.62 24.60
C ASN A 33 7.31 18.01 24.33
N ASN A 34 6.65 18.67 25.24
CA ASN A 34 6.15 20.07 25.17
C ASN A 34 7.25 21.09 24.82
N ARG A 35 8.12 20.75 23.90
CA ARG A 35 9.22 21.52 23.33
C ARG A 35 8.97 21.69 21.86
N SER A 36 9.51 22.72 21.31
CA SER A 36 9.51 23.13 19.92
C SER A 36 10.16 22.15 18.93
N GLU A 37 10.48 20.95 19.32
CA GLU A 37 11.09 19.92 18.48
C GLU A 37 10.25 18.63 18.52
N ILE A 38 9.98 18.08 17.35
CA ILE A 38 9.32 16.78 17.16
C ILE A 38 10.39 15.74 16.82
N THR A 39 10.30 14.59 17.43
CA THR A 39 11.24 13.48 17.19
C THR A 39 10.51 12.34 16.51
N ILE A 40 11.05 11.83 15.41
CA ILE A 40 10.57 10.66 14.69
C ILE A 40 11.69 9.65 14.60
N THR A 41 11.41 8.42 15.03
CA THR A 41 12.35 7.29 14.93
C THR A 41 11.70 6.15 14.18
N VAL A 42 12.48 5.45 13.36
CA VAL A 42 12.09 4.22 12.69
C VAL A 42 12.90 3.07 13.26
N GLU A 43 12.22 2.08 13.79
CA GLU A 43 12.84 0.87 14.35
C GLU A 43 12.40 -0.40 13.58
N SER A 44 11.97 -0.23 12.33
CA SER A 44 11.30 -1.28 11.59
C SER A 44 12.17 -1.93 10.54
N GLN A 45 12.23 -3.24 10.59
CA GLN A 45 12.83 -4.05 9.54
C GLN A 45 12.08 -3.86 8.19
N THR A 46 10.78 -3.60 8.22
CA THR A 46 9.96 -3.31 7.02
C THR A 46 10.48 -2.12 6.24
N HIS A 47 10.80 -1.02 6.93
CA HIS A 47 11.40 0.14 6.26
C HIS A 47 12.75 -0.20 5.63
N LEU A 48 13.59 -0.95 6.35
CA LEU A 48 14.89 -1.39 5.82
C LEU A 48 14.73 -2.32 4.60
N ASP A 49 13.76 -3.20 4.65
CA ASP A 49 13.56 -4.22 3.61
C ASP A 49 12.92 -3.67 2.33
N PHE A 50 12.12 -2.62 2.42
CA PHE A 50 11.33 -2.14 1.28
C PHE A 50 11.65 -0.72 0.80
N GLY A 51 12.03 0.20 1.66
CA GLY A 51 12.28 1.55 1.19
C GLY A 51 12.54 2.56 2.30
N LEU A 52 13.64 2.40 3.03
CA LEU A 52 14.00 3.27 4.15
C LEU A 52 14.02 4.76 3.77
N SER A 53 14.49 5.08 2.57
CA SER A 53 14.57 6.46 2.08
C SER A 53 13.33 6.93 1.32
N TYR A 54 12.24 6.18 1.32
CA TYR A 54 10.99 6.65 0.74
C TYR A 54 10.29 7.61 1.72
N PRO A 55 9.91 8.83 1.30
CA PRO A 55 9.38 9.82 2.24
C PRO A 55 7.97 9.49 2.71
N ILE A 56 7.73 9.74 3.99
CA ILE A 56 6.42 9.63 4.64
C ILE A 56 5.97 11.03 5.06
N THR A 57 4.71 11.33 4.90
CA THR A 57 4.11 12.63 5.23
C THR A 57 3.40 12.58 6.57
N TYR A 58 3.76 13.52 7.44
CA TYR A 58 3.18 13.73 8.75
C TYR A 58 2.34 15.01 8.75
N GLU A 59 1.12 14.93 9.28
CA GLU A 59 0.28 16.08 9.54
C GLU A 59 0.58 16.61 10.95
N LEU A 60 0.89 17.89 11.04
CA LEU A 60 1.17 18.59 12.29
C LEU A 60 0.12 19.67 12.53
N ASN A 61 -0.26 19.81 13.79
CA ASN A 61 -1.07 20.95 14.24
C ASN A 61 -0.20 22.19 14.40
N LEU A 62 -0.68 23.32 13.91
CA LEU A 62 -0.08 24.64 14.11
C LEU A 62 -0.90 25.45 15.11
N PRO A 63 -0.25 26.39 15.85
CA PRO A 63 -0.99 27.38 16.63
C PRO A 63 -1.87 28.25 15.74
N HIS A 64 -3.00 28.69 16.26
CA HIS A 64 -3.86 29.65 15.57
C HIS A 64 -3.09 30.92 15.22
N ASN A 65 -3.41 31.48 14.06
CA ASN A 65 -2.76 32.68 13.51
C ASN A 65 -1.26 32.52 13.18
N SER A 66 -0.77 31.30 13.02
CA SER A 66 0.56 31.04 12.48
C SER A 66 0.64 31.57 11.05
N GLN A 67 1.78 32.16 10.67
CA GLN A 67 2.07 32.64 9.33
C GLN A 67 3.58 32.50 9.05
N ASP A 68 3.94 32.35 7.78
CA ASP A 68 5.33 32.38 7.32
C ASP A 68 6.27 31.43 8.08
N ILE A 69 5.82 30.21 8.32
CA ILE A 69 6.59 29.19 9.02
C ILE A 69 7.53 28.48 8.04
N ASN A 70 8.73 28.14 8.53
CA ASN A 70 9.70 27.28 7.88
C ASN A 70 9.89 26.00 8.69
N ALA A 71 10.03 24.86 8.01
CA ALA A 71 10.32 23.58 8.61
C ALA A 71 11.78 23.21 8.41
N TYR A 72 12.39 22.68 9.46
CA TYR A 72 13.76 22.20 9.45
C TYR A 72 13.82 20.78 9.97
N ARG A 73 14.73 19.99 9.43
CA ARG A 73 15.05 18.68 9.95
C ARG A 73 16.54 18.50 10.19
N LYS A 74 16.87 17.58 11.10
CA LYS A 74 18.23 17.02 11.24
C LYS A 74 18.10 15.52 11.56
N TYR A 75 19.10 14.74 11.16
CA TYR A 75 19.27 13.38 11.64
C TYR A 75 20.17 13.41 12.86
N ASN A 76 19.72 12.78 13.93
CA ASN A 76 20.45 12.71 15.20
C ASN A 76 20.71 14.08 15.87
N SER A 77 20.94 14.07 17.14
CA SER A 77 21.06 15.28 17.96
C SER A 77 22.28 16.14 17.63
N SER A 78 23.33 15.54 17.06
CA SER A 78 24.63 16.20 16.79
C SER A 78 24.73 16.88 15.43
N GLN A 79 23.74 16.68 14.54
CA GLN A 79 23.78 17.27 13.20
C GLN A 79 23.20 18.69 13.16
N SER A 80 23.60 19.44 12.14
CA SER A 80 23.03 20.75 11.86
C SER A 80 21.60 20.64 11.30
N TRP A 81 20.81 21.66 11.57
CA TRP A 81 19.48 21.82 10.98
C TRP A 81 19.57 22.13 9.49
N ASN A 82 18.77 21.42 8.70
CA ASN A 82 18.61 21.65 7.27
C ASN A 82 17.16 22.09 7.00
N LEU A 83 17.01 23.15 6.22
CA LEU A 83 15.72 23.61 5.77
C LEU A 83 15.07 22.53 4.88
N ILE A 84 13.80 22.25 5.14
CA ILE A 84 12.97 21.43 4.26
C ILE A 84 12.35 22.36 3.20
N ASP A 85 12.42 21.96 1.94
CA ASP A 85 11.85 22.73 0.84
C ASP A 85 10.37 23.00 1.07
N LYS A 86 10.00 24.27 1.05
CA LYS A 86 8.61 24.70 1.19
C LYS A 86 7.91 24.61 -0.16
N LYS A 87 6.81 23.87 -0.20
CA LYS A 87 5.98 23.70 -1.39
C LYS A 87 4.62 24.36 -1.19
N THR A 88 4.02 24.78 -2.28
CA THR A 88 2.63 25.25 -2.31
C THR A 88 1.68 24.11 -2.66
N SER A 89 0.39 24.33 -2.50
CA SER A 89 -0.62 23.36 -2.95
C SER A 89 -0.60 23.10 -4.47
N ASP A 90 0.05 23.98 -5.23
CA ASP A 90 0.16 23.89 -6.69
C ASP A 90 1.33 23.01 -7.15
N ASP A 91 2.25 22.69 -6.25
CA ASP A 91 3.40 21.85 -6.55
C ASP A 91 3.03 20.37 -6.49
N PHE A 92 3.52 19.58 -7.43
CA PHE A 92 3.38 18.14 -7.45
C PHE A 92 4.63 17.50 -6.85
N PHE A 93 4.46 16.73 -5.78
CA PHE A 93 5.57 16.06 -5.11
C PHE A 93 5.79 14.68 -5.69
N ASN A 94 7.01 14.39 -6.07
CA ASN A 94 7.39 13.10 -6.65
C ASN A 94 8.37 12.37 -5.73
N GLY A 95 7.89 11.92 -4.57
CA GLY A 95 8.71 11.15 -3.63
C GLY A 95 9.88 11.93 -3.05
N ILE A 96 9.72 13.22 -2.74
CA ILE A 96 10.75 14.09 -2.17
C ILE A 96 10.42 14.50 -0.73
N GLU A 97 11.45 14.97 0.00
CA GLU A 97 11.23 15.67 1.26
C GLU A 97 10.68 17.07 0.95
N ALA A 98 9.61 17.46 1.63
CA ALA A 98 8.98 18.75 1.43
C ALA A 98 8.13 19.16 2.64
N ALA A 99 7.85 20.46 2.75
CA ALA A 99 6.95 21.03 3.73
C ALA A 99 5.87 21.87 3.04
N ARG A 100 4.61 21.63 3.37
CA ARG A 100 3.48 22.45 2.95
C ARG A 100 2.71 22.93 4.17
N PHE A 101 2.27 24.18 4.14
CA PHE A 101 1.54 24.80 5.24
C PHE A 101 0.16 25.24 4.77
N ASP A 102 -0.84 24.85 5.53
CA ASP A 102 -2.21 25.26 5.41
C ASP A 102 -2.56 26.13 6.64
N TYR A 103 -2.50 27.43 6.46
CA TYR A 103 -2.70 28.37 7.56
C TYR A 103 -4.19 28.57 7.88
N ASP A 104 -5.09 28.25 6.94
CA ASP A 104 -6.53 28.33 7.15
C ASP A 104 -6.98 27.21 8.08
N GLU A 105 -6.46 26.02 7.87
CA GLU A 105 -6.74 24.83 8.70
C GLU A 105 -5.80 24.69 9.91
N ASN A 106 -4.80 25.56 10.05
CA ASN A 106 -3.76 25.48 11.07
C ASN A 106 -3.00 24.15 11.05
N LYS A 107 -2.59 23.73 9.84
CA LYS A 107 -1.89 22.48 9.58
C LYS A 107 -0.57 22.68 8.86
N ALA A 108 0.35 21.76 9.11
CA ALA A 108 1.55 21.58 8.30
C ALA A 108 1.67 20.13 7.87
N TYR A 109 2.08 19.91 6.63
CA TYR A 109 2.34 18.59 6.06
C TYR A 109 3.82 18.47 5.78
N ILE A 110 4.50 17.60 6.52
CA ILE A 110 5.95 17.47 6.47
C ILE A 110 6.30 16.08 5.98
N SER A 111 6.91 16.01 4.80
CA SER A 111 7.41 14.77 4.22
C SER A 111 8.89 14.63 4.49
N VAL A 112 9.29 13.57 5.17
CA VAL A 112 10.69 13.27 5.51
C VAL A 112 11.02 11.80 5.27
N LYS A 113 12.29 11.52 5.03
CA LYS A 113 12.82 10.19 4.75
C LYS A 113 13.96 9.83 5.71
N PHE A 114 14.19 8.55 5.91
CA PHE A 114 15.29 8.03 6.71
C PHE A 114 16.44 7.58 5.79
N SER A 115 17.64 7.53 6.31
CA SER A 115 18.82 7.00 5.62
C SER A 115 19.39 5.77 6.32
N SER A 116 19.03 5.55 7.58
CA SER A 116 19.46 4.43 8.42
C SER A 116 18.40 4.12 9.48
N LEU A 117 18.28 2.87 9.91
CA LEU A 117 17.42 2.47 11.05
C LEU A 117 17.85 3.12 12.38
N SER A 118 19.09 3.58 12.46
CA SER A 118 19.59 4.30 13.65
C SER A 118 19.28 5.79 13.61
N ASP A 119 18.65 6.29 12.53
CA ASP A 119 18.34 7.70 12.43
C ASP A 119 17.20 8.08 13.37
N THR A 120 17.39 9.19 14.05
CA THR A 120 16.32 9.92 14.70
C THR A 120 16.14 11.24 13.96
N ILE A 121 15.00 11.41 13.33
CA ILE A 121 14.67 12.68 12.66
C ILE A 121 14.11 13.62 13.71
N TYR A 122 14.74 14.80 13.81
CA TYR A 122 14.23 15.92 14.58
C TYR A 122 13.63 16.93 13.60
N ILE A 123 12.42 17.38 13.87
CA ILE A 123 11.73 18.42 13.13
C ILE A 123 11.52 19.61 14.07
N LYS A 124 11.80 20.80 13.59
CA LYS A 124 11.37 22.05 14.22
C LYS A 124 10.71 22.96 13.20
N LEU A 125 9.79 23.77 13.68
CA LEU A 125 9.16 24.84 12.94
C LEU A 125 9.62 26.17 13.52
N GLU A 126 9.95 27.10 12.64
CA GLU A 126 10.35 28.48 13.02
C GLU A 126 9.56 29.49 12.21
N ASP A 127 9.19 30.61 12.83
CA ASP A 127 8.68 31.77 12.12
C ASP A 127 9.80 32.56 11.41
N ASN A 128 9.49 33.61 10.70
CA ASN A 128 10.46 34.42 9.99
C ASN A 128 11.42 35.20 10.93
N ASP A 129 11.05 35.38 12.17
CA ASP A 129 11.88 36.03 13.18
C ASP A 129 12.82 35.01 13.88
N GLY A 130 12.73 33.74 13.52
CA GLY A 130 13.53 32.65 14.10
C GLY A 130 12.99 32.13 15.44
N ASN A 131 11.75 32.48 15.81
CA ASN A 131 11.14 31.92 16.99
C ASN A 131 10.58 30.54 16.72
N LEU A 132 10.76 29.64 17.69
CA LEU A 132 10.23 28.30 17.60
C LEU A 132 8.70 28.28 17.67
N VAL A 133 8.08 27.60 16.72
CA VAL A 133 6.63 27.40 16.66
C VAL A 133 6.29 26.07 17.32
N SER A 134 5.44 26.10 18.34
CA SER A 134 4.98 24.89 19.01
C SER A 134 4.06 24.10 18.09
N SER A 135 4.32 22.82 17.92
CA SER A 135 3.55 21.92 17.06
C SER A 135 3.51 20.51 17.60
N SER A 136 2.56 19.72 17.14
CA SER A 136 2.46 18.30 17.49
C SER A 136 2.05 17.50 16.25
N ILE A 137 2.54 16.28 16.12
CA ILE A 137 2.06 15.36 15.09
C ILE A 137 0.64 14.94 15.43
N GLU A 138 -0.27 15.07 14.47
CA GLU A 138 -1.64 14.60 14.57
C GLU A 138 -1.79 13.18 14.02
N LYS A 139 -1.29 12.97 12.80
CA LYS A 139 -1.38 11.68 12.12
C LYS A 139 -0.29 11.54 11.06
N ILE A 140 -0.16 10.33 10.52
CA ILE A 140 0.48 10.08 9.25
C ILE A 140 -0.57 10.20 8.16
N CYS A 141 -0.24 10.90 7.08
CA CYS A 141 -1.19 11.11 5.99
C CYS A 141 -1.41 9.82 5.21
N GLU A 142 -2.63 9.56 4.80
CA GLU A 142 -3.01 8.39 3.99
C GLU A 142 -2.34 8.42 2.62
N TYR A 143 -2.24 9.61 2.02
CA TYR A 143 -1.52 9.88 0.78
C TYR A 143 -0.39 10.86 1.02
N TYR A 144 0.62 10.75 0.16
CA TYR A 144 1.75 11.68 0.18
C TYR A 144 1.26 13.12 0.09
N ASP A 145 1.88 14.00 0.90
CA ASP A 145 1.53 15.42 1.01
C ASP A 145 0.06 15.69 1.39
N ASN A 146 -0.61 14.71 2.00
CA ASN A 146 -2.03 14.79 2.36
C ASN A 146 -2.93 15.21 1.18
N ARG A 147 -2.64 14.70 -0.01
CA ARG A 147 -3.51 14.90 -1.17
C ARG A 147 -4.84 14.19 -0.94
N HIS A 148 -5.89 14.74 -1.53
CA HIS A 148 -7.25 14.24 -1.34
C HIS A 148 -7.48 12.88 -1.97
N ALA A 149 -6.93 12.65 -3.16
CA ALA A 149 -7.08 11.42 -3.93
C ALA A 149 -5.77 11.06 -4.62
N THR A 150 -5.74 9.90 -5.26
CA THR A 150 -4.55 9.38 -5.94
C THR A 150 -4.89 8.91 -7.35
N VAL A 151 -3.99 9.16 -8.29
CA VAL A 151 -4.04 8.62 -9.65
C VAL A 151 -2.81 7.75 -9.88
N THR A 152 -3.05 6.53 -10.35
CA THR A 152 -2.02 5.60 -10.80
C THR A 152 -2.43 4.94 -12.11
N ILE A 153 -1.47 4.66 -12.99
CA ILE A 153 -1.73 4.15 -14.33
C ILE A 153 -0.79 2.98 -14.60
N THR A 154 -1.33 1.85 -15.07
CA THR A 154 -0.55 0.69 -15.51
C THR A 154 -0.68 0.49 -17.01
N ALA A 155 0.41 0.04 -17.62
CA ALA A 155 0.50 -0.27 -19.03
C ALA A 155 0.95 -1.72 -19.21
N ASP A 156 0.14 -2.54 -19.83
CA ASP A 156 0.43 -3.96 -20.02
C ASP A 156 1.14 -4.23 -21.33
N ASP A 157 1.93 -5.32 -21.37
CA ASP A 157 2.52 -5.94 -22.56
C ASP A 157 3.74 -5.23 -23.18
N TRP A 158 4.61 -4.57 -22.41
CA TRP A 158 5.84 -4.06 -23.01
C TRP A 158 6.74 -5.19 -23.52
N ALA A 159 6.83 -5.32 -24.83
CA ALA A 159 7.67 -6.27 -25.55
C ALA A 159 8.17 -5.66 -26.87
N ASP A 160 9.12 -6.33 -27.54
CA ASP A 160 9.75 -5.82 -28.78
C ASP A 160 8.74 -5.53 -29.91
N TYR A 161 7.66 -6.32 -29.99
CA TYR A 161 6.65 -6.14 -31.05
C TYR A 161 5.84 -4.83 -30.94
N CYS A 162 5.84 -4.21 -29.78
CA CYS A 162 5.11 -2.95 -29.53
C CYS A 162 5.98 -1.86 -28.89
N HIS A 163 7.30 -2.04 -28.90
CA HIS A 163 8.26 -1.20 -28.21
C HIS A 163 8.09 0.30 -28.49
N GLU A 164 8.02 0.69 -29.77
CA GLU A 164 7.84 2.10 -30.14
C GLU A 164 6.53 2.72 -29.63
N LYS A 165 5.47 1.91 -29.55
CA LYS A 165 4.19 2.32 -28.97
C LYS A 165 4.30 2.64 -27.48
N PHE A 166 5.07 1.85 -26.74
CA PHE A 166 5.35 2.11 -25.33
C PHE A 166 6.18 3.38 -25.13
N VAL A 167 7.23 3.57 -25.93
CA VAL A 167 8.04 4.82 -25.88
C VAL A 167 7.15 6.04 -26.14
N GLN A 168 6.28 5.98 -27.15
CA GLN A 168 5.32 7.04 -27.43
C GLN A 168 4.36 7.27 -26.25
N ALA A 169 3.80 6.20 -25.67
CA ALA A 169 2.91 6.29 -24.53
C ALA A 169 3.61 6.94 -23.32
N CYS A 170 4.83 6.51 -22.98
CA CYS A 170 5.63 7.13 -21.92
C CYS A 170 5.81 8.66 -22.12
N GLN A 171 6.10 9.08 -23.35
CA GLN A 171 6.22 10.50 -23.67
C GLN A 171 4.90 11.25 -23.51
N ASN A 172 3.80 10.67 -23.98
CA ASN A 172 2.48 11.29 -23.94
C ASN A 172 1.97 11.41 -22.50
N PHE A 173 2.02 10.35 -21.70
CA PHE A 173 1.61 10.42 -20.28
C PHE A 173 2.48 11.39 -19.48
N ARG A 174 3.80 11.41 -19.72
CA ARG A 174 4.72 12.35 -19.09
C ARG A 174 4.37 13.81 -19.43
N SER A 175 3.91 14.10 -20.66
CA SER A 175 3.52 15.45 -21.06
C SER A 175 2.34 16.01 -20.26
N TYR A 176 1.55 15.15 -19.63
CA TYR A 176 0.47 15.48 -18.70
C TYR A 176 0.87 15.37 -17.22
N ASN A 177 2.16 15.20 -16.90
CA ASN A 177 2.67 14.96 -15.54
C ASN A 177 2.07 13.72 -14.86
N LEU A 178 1.72 12.70 -15.62
CA LEU A 178 1.17 11.45 -15.14
C LEU A 178 2.26 10.39 -14.96
N TRP A 179 2.27 9.73 -13.82
CA TRP A 179 3.09 8.53 -13.61
C TRP A 179 2.55 7.37 -14.45
N TYR A 180 3.46 6.56 -14.98
CA TYR A 180 3.14 5.44 -15.83
C TYR A 180 3.92 4.20 -15.43
N SER A 181 3.24 3.20 -14.86
CA SER A 181 3.83 1.93 -14.43
C SER A 181 3.75 0.95 -15.59
N VAL A 182 4.91 0.64 -16.16
CA VAL A 182 5.03 -0.15 -17.39
C VAL A 182 5.30 -1.61 -17.08
N ALA A 183 4.41 -2.50 -17.47
CA ALA A 183 4.48 -3.92 -17.23
C ALA A 183 5.26 -4.62 -18.37
N ILE A 184 6.43 -5.16 -18.04
CA ILE A 184 7.43 -5.65 -18.98
C ILE A 184 7.36 -7.17 -19.10
N ILE A 185 7.17 -7.68 -20.31
CA ILE A 185 7.33 -9.10 -20.67
C ILE A 185 8.82 -9.32 -20.95
N THR A 186 9.57 -9.72 -19.94
CA THR A 186 11.04 -9.60 -19.97
C THR A 186 11.72 -10.52 -20.97
N GLY A 187 11.16 -11.71 -21.23
CA GLY A 187 11.68 -12.64 -22.23
C GLY A 187 11.42 -12.23 -23.69
N TRP A 188 10.56 -11.23 -23.91
CA TRP A 188 10.24 -10.69 -25.23
C TRP A 188 10.74 -9.26 -25.42
N THR A 189 11.61 -8.80 -24.54
CA THR A 189 12.12 -7.43 -24.51
C THR A 189 13.63 -7.42 -24.71
N SER A 190 14.10 -6.68 -25.71
CA SER A 190 15.53 -6.42 -25.97
C SER A 190 15.91 -4.93 -25.87
N GLY A 191 14.93 -4.04 -25.94
CA GLY A 191 15.09 -2.58 -25.95
C GLY A 191 15.33 -1.94 -24.57
N TRP A 192 16.18 -2.55 -23.71
CA TRP A 192 16.42 -2.12 -22.35
C TRP A 192 17.00 -0.70 -22.23
N ASP A 193 17.85 -0.28 -23.18
CA ASP A 193 18.45 1.06 -23.19
C ASP A 193 17.38 2.16 -23.37
N ASP A 194 16.37 1.90 -24.21
CA ASP A 194 15.26 2.85 -24.37
C ASP A 194 14.34 2.87 -23.15
N ILE A 195 14.10 1.72 -22.52
CA ILE A 195 13.37 1.65 -21.26
C ILE A 195 14.12 2.46 -20.20
N GLN A 196 15.44 2.28 -20.06
CA GLN A 196 16.27 3.08 -19.15
C GLN A 196 16.16 4.57 -19.45
N THR A 197 16.20 4.94 -20.73
CA THR A 197 16.00 6.34 -21.14
C THR A 197 14.66 6.89 -20.66
N GLN A 198 13.56 6.12 -20.76
CA GLN A 198 12.26 6.56 -20.27
C GLN A 198 12.24 6.70 -18.74
N LEU A 199 12.90 5.79 -18.01
CA LEU A 199 13.06 5.89 -16.56
C LEU A 199 13.82 7.15 -16.16
N ASP A 200 14.94 7.42 -16.81
CA ASP A 200 15.82 8.58 -16.52
C ASP A 200 15.11 9.93 -16.78
N LEU A 201 14.18 9.95 -17.72
CA LEU A 201 13.31 11.10 -17.95
C LEU A 201 12.25 11.32 -16.87
N GLY A 202 12.06 10.34 -15.98
CA GLY A 202 11.14 10.39 -14.83
C GLY A 202 9.69 10.03 -15.14
N LEU A 203 8.90 9.89 -14.07
CA LEU A 203 7.48 9.53 -14.08
C LEU A 203 7.17 8.14 -14.67
N ILE A 204 8.15 7.25 -14.70
CA ILE A 204 8.02 5.88 -15.15
C ILE A 204 8.40 4.93 -14.02
N GLU A 205 7.61 3.89 -13.83
CA GLU A 205 7.89 2.80 -12.91
C GLU A 205 7.87 1.47 -13.67
N PRO A 206 8.95 0.67 -13.68
CA PRO A 206 8.90 -0.66 -14.24
C PRO A 206 8.24 -1.62 -13.27
N VAL A 207 7.33 -2.43 -13.78
CA VAL A 207 6.66 -3.50 -13.04
C VAL A 207 6.79 -4.81 -13.82
N ALA A 208 6.75 -5.95 -13.14
CA ALA A 208 6.93 -7.25 -13.79
C ALA A 208 5.62 -7.77 -14.39
N HIS A 209 5.74 -8.35 -15.59
CA HIS A 209 4.61 -8.94 -16.33
C HIS A 209 4.98 -10.32 -16.91
N SER A 210 5.66 -11.15 -16.12
CA SER A 210 6.22 -12.43 -16.50
C SER A 210 7.36 -12.36 -17.55
N ARG A 211 7.92 -13.51 -17.88
CA ARG A 211 8.91 -13.65 -18.96
C ARG A 211 8.26 -13.92 -20.32
N THR A 212 7.24 -14.78 -20.35
CA THR A 212 6.69 -15.31 -21.60
C THR A 212 5.19 -15.14 -21.75
N HIS A 213 4.55 -14.39 -20.82
CA HIS A 213 3.13 -14.09 -20.82
C HIS A 213 2.24 -15.35 -20.90
N PRO A 214 2.43 -16.34 -20.00
CA PRO A 214 1.71 -17.61 -20.05
C PRO A 214 0.30 -17.51 -19.48
N TYR A 215 -0.56 -18.45 -19.86
CA TYR A 215 -1.83 -18.73 -19.19
C TYR A 215 -1.62 -19.54 -17.91
N VAL A 216 -2.47 -19.35 -16.93
CA VAL A 216 -2.48 -20.16 -15.69
C VAL A 216 -3.01 -21.58 -15.99
N PRO A 217 -2.39 -22.64 -15.43
CA PRO A 217 -1.21 -22.64 -14.54
C PRO A 217 0.10 -22.50 -15.32
N TYR A 218 1.08 -21.81 -14.73
CA TYR A 218 2.40 -21.67 -15.34
C TYR A 218 3.23 -22.95 -15.22
N ASP A 219 3.89 -23.36 -16.30
CA ASP A 219 4.80 -24.50 -16.30
C ASP A 219 6.06 -24.22 -15.45
N ASP A 220 6.52 -22.98 -15.40
CA ASP A 220 7.66 -22.50 -14.60
C ASP A 220 7.29 -21.21 -13.85
N VAL A 221 6.51 -21.34 -12.77
CA VAL A 221 6.05 -20.20 -12.01
C VAL A 221 7.19 -19.38 -11.39
N GLU A 222 8.29 -20.05 -10.97
CA GLU A 222 9.45 -19.35 -10.42
C GLU A 222 10.16 -18.52 -11.50
N GLY A 223 10.41 -19.09 -12.67
CA GLY A 223 11.01 -18.39 -13.79
C GLY A 223 10.16 -17.24 -14.30
N GLU A 224 8.85 -17.41 -14.35
CA GLU A 224 7.91 -16.36 -14.80
C GLU A 224 7.81 -15.20 -13.80
N VAL A 225 7.71 -15.48 -12.50
CA VAL A 225 7.47 -14.47 -11.46
C VAL A 225 8.76 -13.89 -10.91
N LEU A 226 9.67 -14.71 -10.39
CA LEU A 226 10.93 -14.22 -9.81
C LEU A 226 11.94 -13.89 -10.90
N GLY A 227 11.97 -14.70 -11.95
CA GLY A 227 12.88 -14.50 -13.05
C GLY A 227 12.61 -13.19 -13.79
N SER A 228 11.38 -12.82 -14.07
CA SER A 228 11.07 -11.54 -14.71
C SER A 228 11.47 -10.34 -13.84
N LYS A 229 11.30 -10.44 -12.53
CA LYS A 229 11.80 -9.41 -11.60
C LYS A 229 13.31 -9.27 -11.67
N GLN A 230 14.03 -10.41 -11.68
CA GLN A 230 15.48 -10.41 -11.76
C GLN A 230 15.97 -9.84 -13.10
N ASP A 231 15.30 -10.17 -14.21
CA ASP A 231 15.63 -9.61 -15.52
C ASP A 231 15.51 -8.07 -15.52
N ILE A 232 14.49 -7.51 -14.89
CA ILE A 232 14.33 -6.04 -14.76
C ILE A 232 15.49 -5.46 -13.94
N ILE A 233 15.82 -6.07 -12.80
CA ILE A 233 16.90 -5.61 -11.91
C ILE A 233 18.27 -5.68 -12.60
N ASP A 234 18.51 -6.71 -13.40
CA ASP A 234 19.80 -6.92 -14.08
C ASP A 234 19.99 -5.97 -15.27
N ASN A 235 18.92 -5.49 -15.87
CA ASN A 235 18.98 -4.65 -17.07
C ASN A 235 18.73 -3.16 -16.84
N LEU A 236 18.14 -2.76 -15.70
CA LEU A 236 17.79 -1.38 -15.42
C LEU A 236 18.40 -0.84 -14.12
N ASN A 237 18.82 0.40 -14.15
CA ASN A 237 19.20 1.15 -12.95
C ASN A 237 17.93 1.73 -12.32
N LEU A 238 17.39 1.04 -11.32
CA LEU A 238 16.15 1.42 -10.65
C LEU A 238 16.40 2.44 -9.55
N LEU A 239 15.35 3.17 -9.16
CA LEU A 239 15.40 4.13 -8.06
C LEU A 239 15.81 3.43 -6.75
N ASN A 240 16.81 4.00 -6.11
CA ASN A 240 17.33 3.48 -4.85
C ASN A 240 16.62 4.11 -3.65
N HIS A 241 15.93 3.29 -2.87
CA HIS A 241 15.28 3.69 -1.61
C HIS A 241 16.02 3.18 -0.37
N ASN A 242 17.33 2.92 -0.47
CA ASN A 242 18.22 2.50 0.63
C ASN A 242 17.65 1.34 1.44
N ARG A 243 17.55 0.18 0.83
CA ARG A 243 17.05 -1.02 1.50
C ARG A 243 18.18 -2.02 1.78
N SER A 244 17.90 -2.94 2.68
CA SER A 244 18.84 -3.99 3.05
C SER A 244 19.09 -4.94 1.90
N GLY A 245 20.35 -5.11 1.53
CA GLY A 245 20.83 -6.13 0.61
C GLY A 245 20.66 -5.84 -0.87
N VAL A 246 19.57 -5.24 -1.30
CA VAL A 246 19.28 -4.91 -2.71
C VAL A 246 18.83 -3.46 -2.79
N ASN A 247 19.46 -2.68 -3.64
CA ASN A 247 19.15 -1.24 -3.78
C ASN A 247 18.02 -0.99 -4.78
N GLU A 248 17.84 -1.88 -5.73
CA GLU A 248 16.86 -1.83 -6.79
C GLU A 248 15.65 -2.68 -6.44
N TYR A 249 14.45 -2.24 -6.81
CA TYR A 249 13.25 -3.00 -6.48
C TYR A 249 12.10 -2.79 -7.45
N VAL A 250 11.44 -3.90 -7.75
CA VAL A 250 10.16 -3.95 -8.47
C VAL A 250 9.08 -4.33 -7.47
N TYR A 251 8.15 -3.42 -7.20
CA TYR A 251 7.17 -3.57 -6.11
C TYR A 251 5.87 -4.23 -6.54
N ALA A 252 5.54 -4.22 -7.82
CA ALA A 252 4.27 -4.72 -8.32
C ALA A 252 4.44 -5.83 -9.34
N TRP A 253 3.53 -6.79 -9.29
CA TRP A 253 3.30 -7.82 -10.29
C TRP A 253 2.01 -7.50 -11.04
N VAL A 254 2.05 -7.57 -12.36
CA VAL A 254 0.87 -7.50 -13.23
C VAL A 254 0.62 -8.90 -13.78
N ALA A 255 -0.53 -9.46 -13.51
CA ALA A 255 -0.86 -10.82 -13.90
C ALA A 255 -1.19 -10.90 -15.40
N PRO A 256 -0.47 -11.71 -16.20
CA PRO A 256 -0.84 -12.00 -17.58
C PRO A 256 -2.31 -12.43 -17.68
N PHE A 257 -3.05 -11.86 -18.63
CA PHE A 257 -4.50 -12.07 -18.83
C PHE A 257 -5.37 -11.75 -17.60
N GLY A 258 -4.79 -11.17 -16.53
CA GLY A 258 -5.44 -11.00 -15.24
C GLY A 258 -5.69 -12.30 -14.49
N GLU A 259 -5.13 -13.41 -14.95
CA GLU A 259 -5.27 -14.73 -14.33
C GLU A 259 -4.29 -14.92 -13.16
N TYR A 260 -4.75 -15.61 -12.11
CA TYR A 260 -3.99 -15.71 -10.87
C TYR A 260 -4.39 -16.96 -10.09
N ASP A 261 -3.41 -17.66 -9.53
CA ASP A 261 -3.62 -18.83 -8.68
C ASP A 261 -2.73 -18.82 -7.42
N ASP A 262 -2.92 -19.81 -6.56
CA ASP A 262 -2.17 -19.93 -5.31
C ASP A 262 -0.65 -20.02 -5.52
N SER A 263 -0.20 -20.59 -6.65
CA SER A 263 1.24 -20.73 -6.92
C SER A 263 1.87 -19.39 -7.26
N ILE A 264 1.18 -18.56 -8.02
CA ILE A 264 1.58 -17.18 -8.32
C ILE A 264 1.55 -16.34 -7.04
N ASP A 265 0.53 -16.53 -6.19
CA ASP A 265 0.38 -15.81 -4.93
C ASP A 265 1.56 -16.07 -3.98
N ILE A 266 1.94 -17.32 -3.80
CA ILE A 266 3.11 -17.71 -3.01
C ILE A 266 4.39 -17.14 -3.62
N MET A 267 4.55 -17.20 -4.95
CA MET A 267 5.78 -16.80 -5.62
C MET A 267 5.95 -15.29 -5.63
N THR A 268 4.88 -14.52 -5.80
CA THR A 268 4.93 -13.04 -5.68
C THR A 268 5.28 -12.61 -4.25
N SER A 269 4.80 -13.34 -3.25
CA SER A 269 5.17 -13.13 -1.84
C SER A 269 6.64 -13.44 -1.59
N ASN A 270 7.15 -14.57 -2.08
CA ASN A 270 8.57 -14.94 -1.99
C ASN A 270 9.47 -13.91 -2.70
N GLY A 271 9.01 -13.35 -3.82
CA GLY A 271 9.66 -12.28 -4.55
C GLY A 271 9.58 -10.91 -3.88
N LYS A 272 8.89 -10.79 -2.74
CA LYS A 272 8.66 -9.53 -2.05
C LYS A 272 8.00 -8.46 -2.93
N TYR A 273 7.10 -8.88 -3.82
CA TYR A 273 6.17 -7.94 -4.44
C TYR A 273 5.18 -7.47 -3.38
N LEU A 274 4.84 -6.21 -3.38
CA LEU A 274 3.88 -5.64 -2.42
C LEU A 274 2.44 -5.86 -2.83
N VAL A 275 2.20 -6.01 -4.12
CA VAL A 275 0.85 -6.13 -4.69
C VAL A 275 0.89 -6.85 -6.01
N SER A 276 -0.20 -7.56 -6.31
CA SER A 276 -0.48 -8.13 -7.63
C SER A 276 -1.71 -7.45 -8.24
N ARG A 277 -1.59 -6.98 -9.48
CA ARG A 277 -2.72 -6.42 -10.22
C ARG A 277 -3.32 -7.50 -11.12
N LEU A 278 -4.61 -7.70 -10.96
CA LEU A 278 -5.45 -8.55 -11.80
C LEU A 278 -6.23 -7.70 -12.82
N PHE A 279 -6.85 -8.35 -13.77
CA PHE A 279 -7.75 -7.71 -14.72
C PHE A 279 -9.20 -7.92 -14.25
N ASN A 280 -9.67 -7.06 -13.33
CA ASN A 280 -11.03 -7.15 -12.82
C ASN A 280 -11.58 -5.75 -12.55
N TYR A 281 -12.81 -5.50 -13.02
CA TYR A 281 -13.37 -4.18 -13.26
C TYR A 281 -13.99 -3.47 -12.04
N ASN A 282 -13.83 -3.93 -10.83
CA ASN A 282 -14.84 -3.48 -9.86
C ASN A 282 -14.38 -2.70 -8.63
N GLU A 283 -13.14 -2.34 -8.38
CA GLU A 283 -12.86 -1.54 -7.18
C GLU A 283 -11.54 -0.74 -7.24
N ASN A 284 -11.66 0.57 -7.11
CA ASN A 284 -10.58 1.55 -6.96
C ASN A 284 -10.18 1.74 -5.49
N ASP A 285 -10.21 0.69 -4.68
CA ASP A 285 -9.79 0.77 -3.30
C ASP A 285 -8.45 0.06 -3.07
N PHE A 286 -7.73 0.51 -2.04
CA PHE A 286 -6.56 -0.20 -1.58
C PHE A 286 -6.91 -1.64 -1.19
N SER A 287 -6.05 -2.56 -1.57
CA SER A 287 -6.12 -3.94 -1.10
C SER A 287 -5.86 -4.03 0.40
N ASP A 288 -6.43 -5.01 1.05
CA ASP A 288 -6.08 -5.35 2.43
C ASP A 288 -4.67 -5.97 2.50
N TRP A 289 -3.93 -5.69 3.57
CA TRP A 289 -2.67 -6.35 3.84
C TRP A 289 -2.91 -7.81 4.25
N ASN A 290 -2.30 -8.73 3.50
CA ASN A 290 -2.33 -10.15 3.80
C ASN A 290 -1.04 -10.52 4.55
N SER A 291 -1.10 -10.63 5.87
CA SER A 291 0.06 -10.92 6.72
C SER A 291 0.65 -12.31 6.47
N ASP A 292 -0.19 -13.29 6.09
CA ASP A 292 0.28 -14.66 5.83
C ASP A 292 1.18 -14.73 4.59
N LEU A 293 0.93 -13.86 3.62
CA LEU A 293 1.69 -13.77 2.37
C LEU A 293 2.64 -12.58 2.33
N ASN A 294 2.64 -11.74 3.36
CA ASN A 294 3.51 -10.58 3.47
C ASN A 294 3.42 -9.60 2.29
N LYS A 295 2.20 -9.37 1.82
CA LYS A 295 1.88 -8.42 0.75
C LYS A 295 0.43 -7.96 0.85
N PHE A 296 0.06 -6.96 0.04
CA PHE A 296 -1.35 -6.61 -0.14
C PHE A 296 -2.06 -7.66 -0.99
N ASP A 297 -3.32 -7.95 -0.67
CA ASP A 297 -4.14 -8.86 -1.46
C ASP A 297 -4.15 -8.43 -2.94
N PRO A 298 -4.24 -9.38 -3.89
CA PRO A 298 -4.37 -9.03 -5.29
C PRO A 298 -5.52 -8.04 -5.54
N VAL A 299 -5.24 -6.99 -6.32
CA VAL A 299 -6.19 -5.94 -6.63
C VAL A 299 -6.69 -6.06 -8.06
N GLY A 300 -8.00 -5.93 -8.25
CA GLY A 300 -8.59 -5.78 -9.57
C GLY A 300 -8.21 -4.44 -10.20
N GLY A 301 -8.14 -4.42 -11.53
CA GLY A 301 -8.01 -3.17 -12.28
C GLY A 301 -9.30 -2.37 -12.21
N SER A 302 -9.24 -1.10 -12.54
CA SER A 302 -10.37 -0.20 -12.46
C SER A 302 -11.04 0.01 -13.81
N ILE A 303 -10.58 0.96 -14.57
CA ILE A 303 -11.11 1.21 -15.90
C ILE A 303 -9.96 1.15 -16.91
N GLU A 304 -10.22 0.60 -18.06
CA GLU A 304 -9.25 0.52 -19.13
C GLU A 304 -9.54 1.56 -20.20
N LEU A 305 -8.48 2.32 -20.56
CA LEU A 305 -8.51 3.21 -21.70
C LEU A 305 -8.41 2.37 -22.99
N GLY A 306 -9.47 2.33 -23.74
CA GLY A 306 -9.63 1.41 -24.85
C GLY A 306 -9.34 1.98 -26.22
N ASN A 307 -9.72 1.17 -27.22
CA ASN A 307 -9.70 1.50 -28.62
C ASN A 307 -10.98 0.97 -29.27
N SER A 308 -11.59 1.74 -30.16
CA SER A 308 -12.86 1.40 -30.82
C SER A 308 -12.86 0.08 -31.61
N SER A 309 -11.68 -0.42 -31.94
CA SER A 309 -11.49 -1.68 -32.70
C SER A 309 -11.11 -2.88 -31.82
N TYR A 310 -10.89 -2.68 -30.52
CA TYR A 310 -10.38 -3.72 -29.62
C TYR A 310 -11.24 -3.80 -28.35
N TRP A 311 -10.67 -3.49 -27.19
CA TRP A 311 -11.31 -3.55 -25.88
C TRP A 311 -11.02 -2.28 -25.08
N GLY A 312 -11.54 -2.21 -23.86
CA GLY A 312 -11.47 -1.04 -23.00
C GLY A 312 -12.55 0.00 -23.36
N SER A 313 -12.67 1.04 -22.54
CA SER A 313 -13.65 2.10 -22.74
C SER A 313 -13.13 3.17 -23.69
N THR A 314 -13.97 3.55 -24.63
CA THR A 314 -13.82 4.71 -25.52
C THR A 314 -14.86 5.80 -25.22
N ASP A 315 -15.74 5.54 -24.24
CA ASP A 315 -16.71 6.52 -23.79
C ASP A 315 -16.08 7.50 -22.79
N LEU A 316 -15.84 8.72 -23.26
CA LEU A 316 -15.27 9.77 -22.44
C LEU A 316 -16.08 10.06 -21.16
N ASN A 317 -17.41 9.91 -21.21
CA ASN A 317 -18.24 10.12 -20.04
C ASN A 317 -18.04 9.00 -18.99
N GLU A 318 -17.92 7.76 -19.45
CA GLU A 318 -17.59 6.64 -18.56
C GLU A 318 -16.23 6.81 -17.91
N LEU A 319 -15.19 7.10 -18.70
CA LEU A 319 -13.83 7.33 -18.23
C LEU A 319 -13.76 8.48 -17.21
N ASN A 320 -14.36 9.64 -17.55
CA ASN A 320 -14.35 10.80 -16.67
C ASN A 320 -15.19 10.57 -15.41
N SER A 321 -16.34 9.89 -15.52
CA SER A 321 -17.19 9.59 -14.36
C SER A 321 -16.52 8.62 -13.39
N ALA A 322 -15.76 7.65 -13.87
CA ALA A 322 -14.99 6.74 -13.02
C ALA A 322 -13.92 7.52 -12.22
N PHE A 323 -13.20 8.42 -12.90
CA PHE A 323 -12.25 9.31 -12.23
C PHE A 323 -12.94 10.25 -11.21
N ASP A 324 -13.99 10.96 -11.62
CA ASP A 324 -14.71 11.91 -10.78
C ASP A 324 -15.29 11.23 -9.53
N ASN A 325 -15.76 9.99 -9.66
CA ASN A 325 -16.24 9.21 -8.52
C ASN A 325 -15.10 8.88 -7.54
N ALA A 326 -13.98 8.39 -8.03
CA ALA A 326 -12.81 8.11 -7.18
C ALA A 326 -12.29 9.39 -6.51
N HIS A 327 -12.18 10.49 -7.27
CA HIS A 327 -11.76 11.78 -6.77
C HIS A 327 -12.71 12.30 -5.68
N ASN A 328 -14.03 12.34 -5.93
CA ASN A 328 -15.01 12.84 -4.97
C ASN A 328 -15.03 12.04 -3.65
N LEU A 329 -14.68 10.77 -3.70
CA LEU A 329 -14.60 9.89 -2.54
C LEU A 329 -13.24 9.91 -1.84
N GLY A 330 -12.25 10.66 -2.36
CA GLY A 330 -10.90 10.68 -1.81
C GLY A 330 -10.18 9.34 -2.00
N LYS A 331 -10.44 8.64 -3.10
CA LYS A 331 -9.92 7.28 -3.37
C LYS A 331 -8.85 7.25 -4.46
N VAL A 332 -8.37 6.05 -4.74
CA VAL A 332 -7.43 5.79 -5.83
C VAL A 332 -8.20 5.65 -7.14
N TYR A 333 -7.84 6.43 -8.15
CA TYR A 333 -8.21 6.17 -9.53
C TYR A 333 -7.10 5.38 -10.21
N HIS A 334 -7.43 4.19 -10.70
CA HIS A 334 -6.49 3.33 -11.42
C HIS A 334 -6.94 3.18 -12.87
N LEU A 335 -6.10 3.64 -13.79
CA LEU A 335 -6.30 3.51 -15.24
C LEU A 335 -5.41 2.39 -15.78
N ILE A 336 -6.00 1.46 -16.53
CA ILE A 336 -5.30 0.41 -17.26
C ILE A 336 -5.17 0.84 -18.72
N THR A 337 -4.03 0.53 -19.33
CA THR A 337 -3.79 0.78 -20.74
C THR A 337 -3.02 -0.37 -21.38
N HIS A 338 -3.21 -0.54 -22.69
CA HIS A 338 -2.36 -1.38 -23.53
C HIS A 338 -1.82 -0.53 -24.68
N PRO A 339 -0.58 -0.01 -24.59
CA PRO A 339 -0.02 0.92 -25.58
C PRO A 339 -0.03 0.41 -27.01
N ASN A 340 0.04 -0.90 -27.21
CA ASN A 340 -0.05 -1.54 -28.54
C ASN A 340 -1.38 -1.29 -29.26
N ILE A 341 -2.46 -1.00 -28.51
CA ILE A 341 -3.79 -0.73 -29.07
C ILE A 341 -4.26 0.72 -28.91
N LEU A 342 -3.59 1.53 -28.06
CA LEU A 342 -3.97 2.93 -27.88
C LEU A 342 -3.92 3.69 -29.20
N ASP A 343 -4.97 4.45 -29.46
CA ASP A 343 -5.06 5.32 -30.61
C ASP A 343 -4.89 6.78 -30.18
N TRP A 344 -3.76 7.34 -30.55
CA TRP A 344 -3.42 8.73 -30.24
C TRP A 344 -4.02 9.75 -31.20
N ASP A 345 -4.68 9.32 -32.27
CA ASP A 345 -5.43 10.17 -33.16
C ASP A 345 -6.86 10.43 -32.66
N GLU A 346 -7.32 9.66 -31.65
CA GLU A 346 -8.65 9.78 -31.08
C GLU A 346 -8.73 10.82 -29.97
N ASN A 347 -9.69 11.74 -30.10
CA ASN A 347 -9.84 12.84 -29.17
C ASN A 347 -10.22 12.44 -27.74
N PHE A 348 -10.92 11.32 -27.57
CA PHE A 348 -11.33 10.87 -26.23
C PHE A 348 -10.12 10.57 -25.35
N THR A 349 -9.06 9.98 -25.90
CA THR A 349 -7.81 9.71 -25.18
C THR A 349 -7.22 11.01 -24.60
N TRP A 350 -7.00 12.00 -25.42
CA TRP A 350 -6.41 13.29 -24.99
C TRP A 350 -7.33 14.03 -24.01
N ASN A 351 -8.63 14.07 -24.28
CA ASN A 351 -9.60 14.73 -23.41
C ASN A 351 -9.65 14.08 -22.03
N HIS A 352 -9.51 12.75 -21.98
CA HIS A 352 -9.45 12.06 -20.67
C HIS A 352 -8.16 12.35 -19.93
N LEU A 353 -6.99 12.31 -20.59
CA LEU A 353 -5.72 12.67 -19.95
C LEU A 353 -5.72 14.11 -19.44
N GLU A 354 -6.30 15.07 -20.21
CA GLU A 354 -6.45 16.44 -19.73
C GLU A 354 -7.37 16.54 -18.51
N HIS A 355 -8.47 15.77 -18.50
CA HIS A 355 -9.45 15.75 -17.40
C HIS A 355 -8.83 15.26 -16.08
N ILE A 356 -7.99 14.22 -16.12
CA ILE A 356 -7.42 13.61 -14.92
C ILE A 356 -6.11 14.25 -14.47
N SER A 357 -5.45 15.04 -15.30
CA SER A 357 -4.10 15.56 -15.03
C SER A 357 -4.11 16.91 -14.31
N ASN A 358 -2.94 17.26 -13.76
CA ASN A 358 -2.63 18.59 -13.19
C ASN A 358 -3.60 19.07 -12.09
N ARG A 359 -4.26 18.14 -11.39
CA ARG A 359 -5.11 18.42 -10.22
C ARG A 359 -4.23 18.61 -8.99
N LYS A 360 -4.42 19.73 -8.28
CA LYS A 360 -3.58 20.13 -7.13
C LYS A 360 -3.83 19.29 -5.87
N ASP A 361 -4.96 18.64 -5.79
CA ASP A 361 -5.40 17.82 -4.67
C ASP A 361 -5.20 16.32 -4.92
N ILE A 362 -4.53 15.96 -6.01
CA ILE A 362 -4.24 14.58 -6.39
C ILE A 362 -2.75 14.26 -6.25
N TRP A 363 -2.46 13.09 -5.69
CA TRP A 363 -1.15 12.49 -5.73
C TRP A 363 -1.02 11.57 -6.96
N TYR A 364 -0.16 11.96 -7.89
CA TYR A 364 0.19 11.14 -9.06
C TYR A 364 1.38 10.28 -8.71
N VAL A 365 1.25 8.95 -8.83
CA VAL A 365 2.28 8.02 -8.35
C VAL A 365 2.28 6.72 -9.14
N GLY A 366 3.44 6.07 -9.24
CA GLY A 366 3.56 4.72 -9.76
C GLY A 366 2.81 3.70 -8.91
N PHE A 367 2.25 2.67 -9.57
CA PHE A 367 1.38 1.70 -8.92
C PHE A 367 2.06 0.97 -7.75
N GLY A 368 3.29 0.49 -7.93
CA GLY A 368 4.03 -0.16 -6.85
C GLY A 368 4.46 0.81 -5.74
N HIS A 369 4.81 2.05 -6.10
CA HIS A 369 5.16 3.09 -5.13
C HIS A 369 3.98 3.53 -4.27
N LEU A 370 2.75 3.47 -4.78
CA LEU A 370 1.54 3.69 -4.00
C LEU A 370 1.46 2.69 -2.84
N TYR A 371 1.69 1.41 -3.13
CA TYR A 371 1.66 0.36 -2.11
C TYR A 371 2.89 0.39 -1.20
N LEU A 372 4.04 0.84 -1.69
CA LEU A 372 5.20 1.11 -0.85
C LEU A 372 4.89 2.18 0.21
N TYR A 373 4.34 3.31 -0.21
CA TYR A 373 3.92 4.35 0.73
C TYR A 373 2.91 3.81 1.74
N ARG A 374 1.89 3.08 1.29
CA ARG A 374 0.88 2.48 2.14
C ARG A 374 1.47 1.49 3.14
N LEU A 375 2.40 0.63 2.71
CA LEU A 375 3.11 -0.27 3.60
C LEU A 375 3.85 0.51 4.69
N LEU A 376 4.65 1.49 4.28
CA LEU A 376 5.49 2.25 5.19
C LEU A 376 4.69 3.15 6.14
N SER A 377 3.60 3.75 5.67
CA SER A 377 2.73 4.62 6.49
C SER A 377 1.83 3.84 7.46
N ASN A 378 1.47 2.60 7.13
CA ASN A 378 0.61 1.75 7.97
C ASN A 378 1.40 0.78 8.85
N SER A 379 2.71 0.65 8.64
CA SER A 379 3.55 -0.22 9.45
C SER A 379 3.63 0.33 10.88
N ASP A 380 2.97 -0.35 11.82
CA ASP A 380 2.96 -0.18 13.29
C ASP A 380 3.38 1.18 13.90
N HIS A 381 2.80 2.27 13.46
CA HIS A 381 2.89 3.55 14.14
C HIS A 381 2.08 3.60 15.45
N SER A 382 1.30 2.57 15.73
CA SER A 382 0.31 2.54 16.80
C SER A 382 0.85 2.16 18.17
N ALA A 383 2.03 1.60 18.30
CA ALA A 383 2.49 1.05 19.58
C ALA A 383 2.90 2.10 20.63
N ASN A 384 3.17 3.34 20.26
CA ASN A 384 3.62 4.39 21.18
C ASN A 384 2.87 5.73 21.12
N LEU A 385 1.76 5.82 20.42
CA LEU A 385 0.86 6.96 20.53
C LEU A 385 0.02 6.84 21.82
N GLN A 386 0.65 7.05 22.98
CA GLN A 386 -0.03 6.97 24.27
C GLN A 386 -1.01 8.12 24.55
N THR A 387 -1.53 8.84 23.57
CA THR A 387 -2.58 9.85 23.85
C THR A 387 -3.52 10.17 22.69
N VAL A 388 -3.62 9.41 21.63
CA VAL A 388 -4.72 9.61 20.67
C VAL A 388 -5.40 8.28 20.36
N ASN A 389 -6.63 8.13 20.81
CA ASN A 389 -7.54 7.02 20.51
C ASN A 389 -7.95 7.04 19.03
N LEU A 390 -7.05 6.71 18.12
CA LEU A 390 -7.38 6.36 16.75
C LEU A 390 -6.44 5.25 16.30
N THR A 391 -6.77 4.04 16.71
CA THR A 391 -6.17 2.83 16.17
C THR A 391 -6.95 2.34 14.98
N PRO A 392 -6.35 2.17 13.82
CA PRO A 392 -6.46 0.90 13.16
C PRO A 392 -5.22 0.08 13.52
N TYR A 393 -5.33 -0.76 14.51
CA TYR A 393 -4.43 -1.90 14.63
C TYR A 393 -4.44 -2.65 13.30
N PRO A 394 -3.31 -3.18 12.80
CA PRO A 394 -3.36 -4.38 12.00
C PRO A 394 -4.21 -5.34 12.84
N SER A 395 -5.32 -5.76 12.30
CA SER A 395 -6.31 -6.47 13.09
C SER A 395 -5.62 -7.71 13.66
N MET A 396 -5.48 -7.76 15.00
CA MET A 396 -4.98 -8.97 15.69
C MET A 396 -5.78 -10.21 15.27
N ILE A 397 -6.74 -10.00 14.37
CA ILE A 397 -7.67 -10.98 13.83
C ILE A 397 -7.89 -10.69 12.36
N ASN A 398 -7.57 -11.61 11.50
CA ASN A 398 -7.99 -11.57 10.10
C ASN A 398 -9.15 -12.54 9.88
N LEU A 399 -10.27 -12.06 9.36
CA LEU A 399 -11.42 -12.88 8.97
C LEU A 399 -11.37 -13.09 7.47
N HIS A 400 -11.16 -14.34 7.02
CA HIS A 400 -11.03 -14.68 5.61
C HIS A 400 -12.39 -14.92 4.94
N LYS A 401 -12.42 -14.96 3.62
CA LYS A 401 -13.60 -15.36 2.85
C LYS A 401 -13.94 -16.82 3.18
N ASN A 402 -15.21 -17.12 3.34
CA ASN A 402 -15.67 -18.51 3.51
C ASN A 402 -15.53 -19.29 2.20
N TYR A 403 -15.21 -20.57 2.30
CA TYR A 403 -15.12 -21.45 1.14
C TYR A 403 -15.84 -22.78 1.38
N PRO A 404 -16.61 -23.26 0.40
CA PRO A 404 -17.02 -22.57 -0.83
C PRO A 404 -17.97 -21.38 -0.57
N ASN A 405 -18.03 -20.42 -1.50
CA ASN A 405 -19.00 -19.34 -1.53
C ASN A 405 -19.31 -18.96 -3.00
N PRO A 406 -20.52 -19.21 -3.54
CA PRO A 406 -21.70 -19.78 -2.84
C PRO A 406 -21.52 -21.22 -2.36
N PHE A 407 -22.30 -21.63 -1.35
CA PHE A 407 -22.17 -22.95 -0.71
C PHE A 407 -23.51 -23.70 -0.58
N ASN A 408 -23.44 -25.04 -0.41
CA ASN A 408 -24.61 -25.92 -0.24
C ASN A 408 -24.24 -27.23 0.49
N PRO A 409 -24.78 -27.56 1.67
CA PRO A 409 -25.22 -26.60 2.68
C PRO A 409 -24.06 -26.19 3.61
N LYS A 410 -22.81 -26.63 3.35
CA LYS A 410 -21.67 -26.46 4.22
C LYS A 410 -20.66 -25.48 3.64
N THR A 411 -20.11 -24.64 4.52
CA THR A 411 -18.98 -23.77 4.19
C THR A 411 -18.03 -23.70 5.36
N THR A 412 -16.77 -23.45 5.07
CA THR A 412 -15.72 -23.24 6.07
C THR A 412 -15.42 -21.75 6.17
N ILE A 413 -15.45 -21.21 7.37
CA ILE A 413 -15.02 -19.86 7.71
C ILE A 413 -13.65 -19.99 8.36
N SER A 414 -12.65 -19.32 7.81
CA SER A 414 -11.30 -19.26 8.36
C SER A 414 -11.00 -17.88 8.93
N TYR A 415 -10.15 -17.84 9.93
CA TYR A 415 -9.66 -16.63 10.56
C TYR A 415 -8.29 -16.86 11.18
N SER A 416 -7.50 -15.79 11.30
CA SER A 416 -6.17 -15.83 11.90
C SER A 416 -6.15 -14.98 13.16
N LEU A 417 -5.48 -15.43 14.21
CA LEU A 417 -5.30 -14.75 15.48
C LEU A 417 -3.80 -14.58 15.73
N MET A 418 -3.32 -13.36 15.95
CA MET A 418 -1.91 -13.13 16.27
C MET A 418 -1.56 -13.48 17.71
N GLN A 419 -2.53 -13.48 18.60
CA GLN A 419 -2.38 -13.85 20.01
C GLN A 419 -3.62 -14.55 20.56
N ASP A 420 -3.46 -15.26 21.67
CA ASP A 420 -4.59 -15.87 22.40
C ASP A 420 -5.60 -14.79 22.79
N THR A 421 -6.82 -14.86 22.26
CA THR A 421 -7.84 -13.85 22.54
C THR A 421 -9.25 -14.44 22.65
N PHE A 422 -10.14 -13.70 23.31
CA PHE A 422 -11.56 -14.04 23.38
C PHE A 422 -12.24 -13.51 22.11
N ILE A 423 -12.90 -14.41 21.37
CA ILE A 423 -13.64 -14.07 20.16
C ILE A 423 -15.10 -14.46 20.26
N ASN A 424 -15.95 -13.73 19.57
CA ASN A 424 -17.31 -14.10 19.24
C ASN A 424 -17.42 -14.16 17.71
N LEU A 425 -17.72 -15.33 17.14
CA LEU A 425 -18.00 -15.50 15.72
C LEU A 425 -19.47 -15.92 15.54
N THR A 426 -20.25 -15.03 14.95
CA THR A 426 -21.71 -15.18 14.85
C THR A 426 -22.21 -14.96 13.42
N ILE A 427 -23.19 -15.78 13.03
CA ILE A 427 -23.91 -15.67 11.75
C ILE A 427 -25.18 -14.83 11.96
N TYR A 428 -25.45 -13.94 11.00
CA TYR A 428 -26.64 -13.10 10.96
C TYR A 428 -27.36 -13.22 9.61
N ASP A 429 -28.66 -12.99 9.60
CA ASP A 429 -29.39 -12.74 8.37
C ASP A 429 -29.21 -11.28 7.90
N LEU A 430 -29.73 -10.93 6.71
CA LEU A 430 -29.63 -9.58 6.16
C LEU A 430 -30.43 -8.53 6.96
N THR A 431 -31.34 -8.94 7.80
CA THR A 431 -32.12 -8.03 8.70
C THR A 431 -31.41 -7.80 10.02
N GLY A 432 -30.24 -8.43 10.22
CA GLY A 432 -29.43 -8.28 11.43
C GLY A 432 -29.82 -9.23 12.56
N ASN A 433 -30.75 -10.18 12.35
CA ASN A 433 -31.09 -11.17 13.36
C ASN A 433 -30.00 -12.22 13.46
N GLN A 434 -29.65 -12.56 14.69
CA GLN A 434 -28.69 -13.62 14.96
C GLN A 434 -29.27 -14.99 14.56
N VAL A 435 -28.55 -15.69 13.70
CA VAL A 435 -28.88 -17.05 13.22
C VAL A 435 -28.20 -18.11 14.06
N LYS A 436 -26.88 -17.97 14.26
CA LYS A 436 -26.09 -18.96 15.04
C LYS A 436 -24.79 -18.34 15.52
N THR A 437 -24.45 -18.55 16.78
CA THR A 437 -23.08 -18.31 17.25
C THR A 437 -22.26 -19.57 17.03
N LEU A 438 -21.15 -19.44 16.30
CA LEU A 438 -20.25 -20.55 16.02
C LEU A 438 -19.16 -20.67 17.07
N ILE A 439 -18.64 -19.54 17.55
CA ILE A 439 -17.61 -19.47 18.59
C ILE A 439 -17.97 -18.34 19.56
N ASN A 440 -17.83 -18.62 20.84
CA ASN A 440 -17.90 -17.61 21.89
C ASN A 440 -16.97 -18.05 23.03
N GLY A 441 -15.69 -17.69 22.90
CA GLY A 441 -14.69 -18.20 23.84
C GLY A 441 -13.28 -17.72 23.55
N LYS A 442 -12.34 -18.18 24.39
CA LYS A 442 -10.91 -17.91 24.22
C LYS A 442 -10.32 -18.88 23.19
N GLU A 443 -9.77 -18.32 22.13
CA GLU A 443 -9.08 -19.06 21.06
C GLU A 443 -7.58 -18.77 21.11
N LYS A 444 -6.79 -19.76 20.72
CA LYS A 444 -5.33 -19.63 20.64
C LYS A 444 -4.91 -18.95 19.35
N SER A 445 -3.78 -18.28 19.37
CA SER A 445 -3.12 -17.72 18.19
C SER A 445 -2.92 -18.74 17.06
N GLY A 446 -2.78 -18.24 15.83
CA GLY A 446 -2.61 -19.02 14.60
C GLY A 446 -3.86 -19.07 13.74
N ASN A 447 -3.74 -19.77 12.61
CA ASN A 447 -4.83 -19.95 11.66
C ASN A 447 -5.87 -20.92 12.21
N ARG A 448 -7.13 -20.55 12.14
CA ARG A 448 -8.28 -21.28 12.65
C ARG A 448 -9.35 -21.38 11.58
N PHE A 449 -10.15 -22.41 11.66
CA PHE A 449 -11.28 -22.61 10.77
C PHE A 449 -12.45 -23.27 11.53
N ILE A 450 -13.65 -22.91 11.12
CA ILE A 450 -14.89 -23.51 11.62
C ILE A 450 -15.86 -23.72 10.47
N GLN A 451 -16.57 -24.84 10.50
CA GLN A 451 -17.56 -25.14 9.48
C GLN A 451 -18.95 -24.72 9.95
N TRP A 452 -19.72 -24.10 9.07
CA TRP A 452 -21.15 -23.87 9.22
C TRP A 452 -21.94 -24.72 8.24
N ASP A 453 -22.96 -25.37 8.74
CA ASP A 453 -23.81 -26.34 8.05
C ASP A 453 -25.19 -25.80 7.65
N ALA A 454 -25.32 -24.47 7.54
CA ALA A 454 -26.56 -23.76 7.27
C ALA A 454 -27.71 -24.09 8.24
N THR A 455 -27.40 -24.30 9.53
CA THR A 455 -28.41 -24.46 10.59
C THR A 455 -28.41 -23.27 11.55
N ASN A 456 -29.57 -22.99 12.15
CA ASN A 456 -29.73 -22.03 13.24
C ASN A 456 -29.33 -22.65 14.61
N HIS A 457 -29.51 -21.88 15.70
CA HIS A 457 -29.21 -22.33 17.05
C HIS A 457 -29.97 -23.61 17.45
N ASN A 458 -31.17 -23.83 16.91
CA ASN A 458 -32.01 -25.01 17.22
C ASN A 458 -31.71 -26.21 16.32
N GLY A 459 -30.67 -26.11 15.46
CA GLY A 459 -30.31 -27.16 14.52
C GLY A 459 -31.22 -27.27 13.28
N HIS A 460 -32.15 -26.33 13.09
CA HIS A 460 -33.02 -26.32 11.92
C HIS A 460 -32.30 -25.64 10.75
N SER A 461 -32.43 -26.18 9.53
CA SER A 461 -31.91 -25.60 8.31
C SER A 461 -32.50 -24.22 8.07
N VAL A 462 -31.65 -23.27 7.63
CA VAL A 462 -32.06 -21.92 7.31
C VAL A 462 -32.39 -21.79 5.80
N PRO A 463 -33.20 -20.82 5.38
CA PRO A 463 -33.53 -20.61 3.96
C PRO A 463 -32.29 -20.29 3.11
N THR A 464 -32.38 -20.54 1.81
CA THR A 464 -31.42 -20.04 0.83
C THR A 464 -31.40 -18.52 0.83
N GLY A 465 -30.22 -17.93 0.66
CA GLY A 465 -30.07 -16.49 0.68
C GLY A 465 -28.68 -16.03 1.12
N THR A 466 -28.56 -14.73 1.31
CA THR A 466 -27.34 -14.09 1.79
C THR A 466 -27.33 -14.03 3.32
N TYR A 467 -26.20 -14.38 3.88
CA TYR A 467 -25.92 -14.33 5.32
C TYR A 467 -24.65 -13.52 5.56
N LEU A 468 -24.54 -12.95 6.76
CA LEU A 468 -23.37 -12.26 7.24
C LEU A 468 -22.72 -13.08 8.34
N TYR A 469 -21.41 -13.18 8.35
CA TYR A 469 -20.67 -13.70 9.50
C TYR A 469 -19.77 -12.63 10.06
N LYS A 470 -19.79 -12.48 11.37
CA LYS A 470 -19.11 -11.40 12.11
C LYS A 470 -18.24 -12.01 13.17
N ILE A 471 -16.97 -11.64 13.19
CA ILE A 471 -16.04 -11.91 14.29
C ILE A 471 -15.87 -10.65 15.13
N GLU A 472 -15.90 -10.79 16.44
CA GLU A 472 -15.78 -9.69 17.39
C GLU A 472 -14.87 -10.07 18.55
N THR A 473 -14.14 -9.08 19.02
CA THR A 473 -13.43 -9.08 20.29
C THR A 473 -13.77 -7.81 21.07
N ALA A 474 -13.13 -7.59 22.22
CA ALA A 474 -13.33 -6.37 23.01
C ALA A 474 -13.08 -5.08 22.19
N ASN A 475 -12.14 -5.10 21.23
CA ASN A 475 -11.66 -3.92 20.53
C ASN A 475 -11.69 -4.04 19.00
N PHE A 476 -12.25 -5.12 18.44
CA PHE A 476 -12.24 -5.35 17.00
C PHE A 476 -13.54 -6.03 16.54
N SER A 477 -14.01 -5.67 15.35
CA SER A 477 -15.16 -6.30 14.70
C SER A 477 -14.97 -6.31 13.19
N LYS A 478 -15.14 -7.45 12.55
CA LYS A 478 -15.13 -7.58 11.08
C LYS A 478 -16.28 -8.46 10.62
N THR A 479 -16.95 -8.04 9.55
CA THR A 479 -18.10 -8.75 8.97
C THR A 479 -17.84 -9.06 7.51
N LYS A 480 -18.21 -10.27 7.09
CA LYS A 480 -18.18 -10.69 5.69
C LYS A 480 -19.51 -11.30 5.27
N LYS A 481 -19.72 -11.36 3.96
CA LYS A 481 -20.94 -11.86 3.31
C LYS A 481 -20.72 -13.25 2.73
N MET A 482 -21.71 -14.14 2.82
CA MET A 482 -21.75 -15.44 2.19
C MET A 482 -23.11 -15.76 1.59
N VAL A 483 -23.16 -16.64 0.60
CA VAL A 483 -24.39 -16.98 -0.13
C VAL A 483 -24.65 -18.48 -0.02
N LEU A 484 -25.79 -18.83 0.58
CA LEU A 484 -26.29 -20.20 0.66
C LEU A 484 -27.18 -20.48 -0.55
N LEU A 485 -26.81 -21.51 -1.31
CA LEU A 485 -27.63 -22.10 -2.38
C LEU A 485 -28.38 -23.33 -1.86
N LYS A 486 -29.37 -23.79 -2.63
CA LYS A 486 -30.12 -25.00 -2.30
C LYS A 486 -29.54 -26.19 -3.05
#